data_1de6eaf66a01f035a3760805130e0099
#
_entry.id   1de6eaf66a01f035a3760805130e0099
#
_cell.length_a   1.000
_cell.length_b   1.000
_cell.length_c   1.000
_cell.angle_alpha   90.00
_cell.angle_beta   90.00
_cell.angle_gamma   90.00
#
_symmetry.space_group_name_H-M   'P 1'
#
loop_
_entity.id
_entity.type
_entity.pdbx_description
1 polymer ?
#
loop_
_entity_poly.entity_id
_entity_poly.type
_entity_poly.pdbx_seq_one_letter_code
_entity_poly.pdbx_strand_id
1 'polypeptide(L)'
;MSEKIIRIAGASGFWGDAVRATPQLLKDENVDFIVYDYLAEITMSIMARARAKDPDAGYALDFVSAAMKPNLKEIARQGVRVVSNAGGVNPQACANALRVVIADLGLSLKVACILGDDMIGQRDKVAAHGYKEMFSGADFPEVEKVASINAYLGAFPVARALKEGADIVVTGRCVDSAVTLGACIDAFGWSRDDLDQLAMGSLAGHILECGPQATGGNFTDWELSNNLENIGYPITAIKADGSFVCSKPEGTGGLISVGTIAEQMVYEIGDPQAYILPDVVCDFSNVTLTEVGENLIEVTGATGLPAPDTYKVCSTYADQFRGGTTMTFYGFDADKKANKLAAAIFTASRRTLKMFGLDDYSETSVELIGAESQYGANTAVANCRELSMKIAVKHADPAGISVLLKECVGLGLATPPGLSGFAGARPKPSPVVRLFSFALPKGNMPIQIEFDGTYIDCPDTLGTALNRDQIIRPEPPAKIPDTDRV
;
A
#
# COMPACT_ATOMS: atom_id res chain seq x y z
N MET A 1 37.54 -12.73 8.58
CA MET A 1 36.53 -11.74 9.07
C MET A 1 35.19 -12.36 8.70
N SER A 2 34.23 -12.43 9.65
CA SER A 2 32.88 -12.90 9.33
C SER A 2 32.27 -11.94 8.31
N GLU A 3 31.57 -12.49 7.32
CA GLU A 3 30.86 -11.72 6.31
C GLU A 3 29.82 -10.81 7.03
N LYS A 4 29.74 -9.53 6.64
CA LYS A 4 28.80 -8.59 7.26
C LYS A 4 27.38 -8.97 6.82
N ILE A 5 26.50 -9.21 7.77
CA ILE A 5 25.08 -9.46 7.58
C ILE A 5 24.32 -8.38 8.35
N ILE A 6 23.25 -7.85 7.76
CA ILE A 6 22.31 -6.99 8.46
C ILE A 6 20.94 -7.67 8.53
N ARG A 7 20.21 -7.45 9.62
CA ARG A 7 18.87 -7.99 9.84
C ARG A 7 17.85 -6.86 9.83
N ILE A 8 16.96 -6.90 8.85
CA ILE A 8 15.89 -5.91 8.67
C ILE A 8 14.54 -6.59 8.90
N ALA A 9 13.72 -5.99 9.74
CA ALA A 9 12.41 -6.51 10.10
C ALA A 9 11.29 -5.59 9.57
N GLY A 10 10.29 -6.15 8.90
CA GLY A 10 9.10 -5.43 8.42
C GLY A 10 8.02 -5.39 9.50
N ALA A 11 7.63 -4.21 9.97
CA ALA A 11 6.73 -4.03 11.12
C ALA A 11 5.31 -3.59 10.74
N SER A 12 5.02 -3.35 9.48
CA SER A 12 3.67 -2.99 8.99
C SER A 12 3.55 -3.24 7.50
N GLY A 13 2.32 -3.49 7.04
CA GLY A 13 1.99 -3.58 5.61
C GLY A 13 0.99 -2.50 5.17
N PHE A 14 0.42 -1.70 6.08
CA PHE A 14 -0.47 -0.58 5.77
C PHE A 14 -0.72 0.32 6.99
N TRP A 15 -1.24 1.52 6.77
CA TRP A 15 -1.62 2.43 7.85
C TRP A 15 -2.75 1.85 8.71
N GLY A 16 -2.50 1.73 10.01
CA GLY A 16 -3.41 1.12 10.97
C GLY A 16 -3.13 -0.35 11.25
N ASP A 17 -2.04 -0.90 10.68
CA ASP A 17 -1.58 -2.25 10.99
C ASP A 17 -0.99 -2.34 12.41
N ALA A 18 -0.72 -3.47 12.79
CA ALA A 18 -0.35 -4.10 14.03
C ALA A 18 0.52 -3.32 15.03
N VAL A 19 -0.12 -2.79 16.03
CA VAL A 19 0.55 -2.28 17.25
C VAL A 19 1.51 -3.31 17.88
N ARG A 20 1.24 -4.61 17.68
CA ARG A 20 2.03 -5.73 18.24
C ARG A 20 3.32 -6.03 17.48
N ALA A 21 3.50 -5.55 16.24
CA ALA A 21 4.66 -5.87 15.42
C ALA A 21 5.97 -5.44 16.07
N THR A 22 6.08 -4.18 16.43
CA THR A 22 7.29 -3.61 17.01
C THR A 22 7.76 -4.34 18.28
N PRO A 23 6.91 -4.54 19.33
CA PRO A 23 7.34 -5.29 20.51
C PRO A 23 7.62 -6.77 20.23
N GLN A 24 7.00 -7.37 19.19
CA GLN A 24 7.30 -8.73 18.80
C GLN A 24 8.71 -8.83 18.19
N LEU A 25 9.05 -7.93 17.27
CA LEU A 25 10.35 -7.87 16.59
C LEU A 25 11.48 -7.51 17.52
N LEU A 26 11.26 -6.61 18.49
CA LEU A 26 12.25 -6.22 19.49
C LEU A 26 12.58 -7.32 20.51
N LYS A 27 11.84 -8.45 20.52
CA LYS A 27 12.23 -9.63 21.31
C LYS A 27 13.41 -10.38 20.68
N ASP A 28 13.64 -10.22 19.39
CA ASP A 28 14.85 -10.69 18.70
C ASP A 28 15.94 -9.60 18.82
N GLU A 29 16.88 -9.78 19.76
CA GLU A 29 17.93 -8.80 20.07
C GLU A 29 18.98 -8.62 18.95
N ASN A 30 18.79 -9.27 17.79
CA ASN A 30 19.73 -9.20 16.66
C ASN A 30 19.18 -8.43 15.46
N VAL A 31 18.11 -7.64 15.61
CA VAL A 31 17.57 -6.80 14.54
C VAL A 31 18.33 -5.48 14.47
N ASP A 32 18.89 -5.15 13.31
CA ASP A 32 19.61 -3.88 13.07
C ASP A 32 18.66 -2.76 12.67
N PHE A 33 17.63 -3.07 11.86
CA PHE A 33 16.64 -2.11 11.37
C PHE A 33 15.22 -2.64 11.51
N ILE A 34 14.30 -1.75 11.85
CA ILE A 34 12.86 -1.99 11.71
C ILE A 34 12.33 -1.01 10.67
N VAL A 35 11.65 -1.55 9.65
CA VAL A 35 11.04 -0.77 8.57
C VAL A 35 9.52 -0.80 8.67
N TYR A 36 8.88 0.31 8.28
CA TYR A 36 7.43 0.45 8.28
C TYR A 36 6.97 0.99 6.94
N ASP A 37 6.11 0.26 6.27
CA ASP A 37 5.37 0.72 5.11
C ASP A 37 3.91 0.98 5.48
N TYR A 38 3.46 2.22 5.29
CA TYR A 38 2.12 2.70 5.65
C TYR A 38 1.34 3.21 4.45
N LEU A 39 1.99 3.41 3.30
CA LEU A 39 1.44 4.26 2.26
C LEU A 39 0.98 3.50 1.02
N ALA A 40 -0.31 3.67 0.75
CA ALA A 40 -0.91 3.43 -0.56
C ALA A 40 -1.56 4.72 -1.06
N GLU A 41 -1.99 4.77 -2.31
CA GLU A 41 -2.62 5.95 -2.91
C GLU A 41 -3.88 6.40 -2.14
N ILE A 42 -4.67 5.43 -1.65
CA ILE A 42 -5.85 5.75 -0.82
C ILE A 42 -5.44 6.40 0.51
N THR A 43 -4.37 5.92 1.12
CA THR A 43 -3.80 6.49 2.35
C THR A 43 -3.39 7.95 2.13
N MET A 44 -2.67 8.23 1.04
CA MET A 44 -2.27 9.60 0.66
C MET A 44 -3.49 10.51 0.53
N SER A 45 -4.59 10.06 -0.09
CA SER A 45 -5.81 10.85 -0.22
C SER A 45 -6.49 11.15 1.11
N ILE A 46 -6.44 10.21 2.07
CA ILE A 46 -7.00 10.40 3.42
C ILE A 46 -6.16 11.41 4.19
N MET A 47 -4.84 11.25 4.16
CA MET A 47 -3.88 12.13 4.82
C MET A 47 -3.92 13.55 4.25
N ALA A 48 -4.06 13.72 2.92
CA ALA A 48 -4.23 15.03 2.29
C ALA A 48 -5.48 15.76 2.78
N ARG A 49 -6.60 15.04 2.92
CA ARG A 49 -7.83 15.62 3.49
C ARG A 49 -7.72 15.94 4.98
N ALA A 50 -6.93 15.18 5.72
CA ALA A 50 -6.64 15.48 7.12
C ALA A 50 -5.81 16.77 7.22
N ARG A 51 -4.71 16.88 6.45
CA ARG A 51 -3.85 18.09 6.39
C ARG A 51 -4.61 19.35 5.95
N ALA A 52 -5.56 19.20 5.04
CA ALA A 52 -6.40 20.34 4.61
C ALA A 52 -7.30 20.92 5.72
N LYS A 53 -7.59 20.13 6.76
CA LYS A 53 -8.38 20.55 7.93
C LYS A 53 -7.51 20.99 9.09
N ASP A 54 -6.35 20.38 9.25
CA ASP A 54 -5.39 20.62 10.30
C ASP A 54 -3.97 20.55 9.71
N PRO A 55 -3.25 21.68 9.62
CA PRO A 55 -1.90 21.75 9.06
C PRO A 55 -0.87 20.84 9.75
N ASP A 56 -1.09 20.47 11.00
CA ASP A 56 -0.23 19.56 11.76
C ASP A 56 -0.58 18.08 11.56
N ALA A 57 -1.68 17.77 10.84
CA ALA A 57 -2.05 16.43 10.43
C ALA A 57 -1.44 16.07 9.07
N GLY A 58 -1.78 14.87 8.53
CA GLY A 58 -1.35 14.41 7.20
C GLY A 58 -0.23 13.38 7.23
N TYR A 59 0.00 12.75 8.36
CA TYR A 59 0.90 11.62 8.56
C TYR A 59 0.21 10.51 9.37
N ALA A 60 0.82 9.34 9.50
CA ALA A 60 0.31 8.22 10.28
C ALA A 60 0.50 8.48 11.79
N LEU A 61 -0.54 8.97 12.46
CA LEU A 61 -0.50 9.33 13.87
C LEU A 61 -0.19 8.14 14.79
N ASP A 62 -0.63 6.96 14.45
CA ASP A 62 -0.40 5.71 15.16
C ASP A 62 1.06 5.25 15.08
N PHE A 63 1.80 5.61 14.04
CA PHE A 63 3.24 5.40 13.99
C PHE A 63 3.92 6.06 15.20
N VAL A 64 3.61 7.32 15.48
CA VAL A 64 4.19 8.04 16.62
C VAL A 64 3.63 7.53 17.94
N SER A 65 2.30 7.41 18.05
CA SER A 65 1.63 7.20 19.34
C SER A 65 1.59 5.72 19.77
N ALA A 66 1.51 4.79 18.83
CA ALA A 66 1.31 3.38 19.12
C ALA A 66 2.54 2.51 18.75
N ALA A 67 3.20 2.77 17.62
CA ALA A 67 4.39 2.02 17.24
C ALA A 67 5.65 2.54 17.93
N MET A 68 5.91 3.85 17.93
CA MET A 68 7.16 4.42 18.45
C MET A 68 7.11 4.67 19.96
N LYS A 69 6.19 5.52 20.43
CA LYS A 69 6.17 5.98 21.84
C LYS A 69 6.35 4.87 22.88
N PRO A 70 5.65 3.72 22.82
CA PRO A 70 5.82 2.66 23.81
C PRO A 70 7.13 1.88 23.66
N ASN A 71 7.78 1.92 22.49
CA ASN A 71 8.92 1.08 22.16
C ASN A 71 10.26 1.84 22.04
N LEU A 72 10.26 3.19 22.02
CA LEU A 72 11.48 4.01 21.82
C LEU A 72 12.59 3.72 22.85
N LYS A 73 12.24 3.41 24.09
CA LYS A 73 13.26 3.07 25.11
C LYS A 73 13.99 1.77 24.77
N GLU A 74 13.25 0.78 24.26
CA GLU A 74 13.81 -0.50 23.87
C GLU A 74 14.59 -0.40 22.56
N ILE A 75 14.07 0.35 21.58
CA ILE A 75 14.76 0.70 20.34
C ILE A 75 16.12 1.36 20.66
N ALA A 76 16.13 2.35 21.55
CA ALA A 76 17.37 3.02 21.98
C ALA A 76 18.32 2.08 22.72
N ARG A 77 17.81 1.21 23.59
CA ARG A 77 18.61 0.24 24.36
C ARG A 77 19.34 -0.74 23.44
N GLN A 78 18.65 -1.23 22.40
CA GLN A 78 19.21 -2.19 21.46
C GLN A 78 20.03 -1.53 20.34
N GLY A 79 19.91 -0.21 20.13
CA GLY A 79 20.55 0.49 19.02
C GLY A 79 19.91 0.19 17.68
N VAL A 80 18.66 -0.25 17.66
CA VAL A 80 17.91 -0.52 16.43
C VAL A 80 17.60 0.78 15.71
N ARG A 81 17.82 0.84 14.40
CA ARG A 81 17.46 2.00 13.59
C ARG A 81 16.11 1.80 12.93
N VAL A 82 15.37 2.88 12.73
CA VAL A 82 14.00 2.84 12.18
C VAL A 82 13.90 3.63 10.89
N VAL A 83 13.27 3.05 9.88
CA VAL A 83 12.96 3.75 8.62
C VAL A 83 11.47 3.60 8.33
N SER A 84 10.77 4.69 8.03
CA SER A 84 9.33 4.64 7.76
C SER A 84 8.89 5.71 6.78
N ASN A 85 7.94 5.35 5.91
CA ASN A 85 7.21 6.29 5.07
C ASN A 85 5.94 6.86 5.75
N ALA A 86 5.81 6.68 7.07
CA ALA A 86 4.68 7.17 7.88
C ALA A 86 4.44 8.68 7.80
N GLY A 87 5.38 9.44 7.23
CA GLY A 87 5.25 10.89 7.02
C GLY A 87 4.12 11.29 6.08
N GLY A 88 3.69 10.41 5.19
CA GLY A 88 2.55 10.65 4.32
C GLY A 88 2.71 11.92 3.48
N VAL A 89 1.76 12.85 3.60
CA VAL A 89 1.82 14.17 2.95
C VAL A 89 2.43 15.25 3.86
N ASN A 90 2.84 14.91 5.08
CA ASN A 90 3.41 15.86 6.05
C ASN A 90 4.55 15.22 6.89
N PRO A 91 5.63 14.78 6.24
CA PRO A 91 6.73 14.10 6.95
C PRO A 91 7.40 14.99 8.00
N GLN A 92 7.42 16.31 7.81
CA GLN A 92 7.98 17.25 8.78
C GLN A 92 7.18 17.25 10.10
N ALA A 93 5.84 17.24 10.04
CA ALA A 93 5.01 17.18 11.24
C ALA A 93 5.21 15.83 11.98
N CYS A 94 5.32 14.73 11.24
CA CYS A 94 5.62 13.42 11.81
C CYS A 94 6.97 13.42 12.55
N ALA A 95 8.03 13.92 11.91
CA ALA A 95 9.36 14.02 12.52
C ALA A 95 9.36 14.91 13.78
N ASN A 96 8.65 16.05 13.74
CA ASN A 96 8.52 16.94 14.88
C ASN A 96 7.79 16.26 16.05
N ALA A 97 6.70 15.53 15.78
CA ALA A 97 5.97 14.77 16.79
C ALA A 97 6.84 13.69 17.44
N LEU A 98 7.68 12.99 16.66
CA LEU A 98 8.66 12.04 17.19
C LEU A 98 9.69 12.70 18.09
N ARG A 99 10.25 13.85 17.67
CA ARG A 99 11.24 14.61 18.47
C ARG A 99 10.66 15.01 19.83
N VAL A 100 9.40 15.44 19.88
CA VAL A 100 8.70 15.75 21.14
C VAL A 100 8.63 14.50 22.03
N VAL A 101 8.20 13.36 21.49
CA VAL A 101 8.11 12.12 22.28
C VAL A 101 9.47 11.64 22.75
N ILE A 102 10.52 11.74 21.93
CA ILE A 102 11.90 11.39 22.27
C ILE A 102 12.38 12.25 23.44
N ALA A 103 12.15 13.57 23.37
CA ALA A 103 12.52 14.50 24.44
C ALA A 103 11.75 14.22 25.75
N ASP A 104 10.43 13.98 25.68
CA ASP A 104 9.60 13.63 26.84
C ASP A 104 10.06 12.35 27.54
N LEU A 105 10.63 11.42 26.80
CA LEU A 105 11.19 10.16 27.33
C LEU A 105 12.63 10.29 27.81
N GLY A 106 13.26 11.46 27.64
CA GLY A 106 14.66 11.73 28.02
C GLY A 106 15.66 10.95 27.15
N LEU A 107 15.32 10.66 25.90
CA LEU A 107 16.18 9.95 24.95
C LEU A 107 16.93 10.92 24.04
N SER A 108 18.00 10.44 23.39
CA SER A 108 18.85 11.24 22.48
C SER A 108 18.84 10.71 21.03
N LEU A 109 17.76 10.00 20.64
CA LEU A 109 17.62 9.50 19.28
C LEU A 109 17.45 10.65 18.28
N LYS A 110 18.13 10.55 17.15
CA LYS A 110 18.14 11.57 16.08
C LYS A 110 17.16 11.21 14.98
N VAL A 111 16.33 12.17 14.59
CA VAL A 111 15.29 12.01 13.57
C VAL A 111 15.65 12.82 12.33
N ALA A 112 15.80 12.15 11.19
CA ALA A 112 15.87 12.78 9.88
C ALA A 112 14.51 12.72 9.16
N CYS A 113 14.23 13.74 8.34
CA CYS A 113 13.02 13.85 7.56
C CYS A 113 13.38 14.04 6.09
N ILE A 114 12.86 13.19 5.19
CA ILE A 114 13.05 13.31 3.75
C ILE A 114 11.85 14.07 3.16
N LEU A 115 12.14 15.10 2.39
CA LEU A 115 11.22 16.06 1.78
C LEU A 115 11.42 16.07 0.27
N GLY A 116 10.40 16.56 -0.47
CA GLY A 116 10.48 16.82 -1.91
C GLY A 116 9.60 15.93 -2.77
N ASP A 117 8.87 14.97 -2.19
CA ASP A 117 7.89 14.14 -2.90
C ASP A 117 6.57 14.91 -3.19
N ASP A 118 6.18 15.85 -2.32
CA ASP A 118 4.92 16.58 -2.39
C ASP A 118 4.97 17.73 -3.42
N MET A 119 4.19 17.60 -4.47
CA MET A 119 4.07 18.55 -5.56
C MET A 119 2.75 19.32 -5.57
N ILE A 120 1.91 19.21 -4.54
CA ILE A 120 0.59 19.86 -4.52
C ILE A 120 0.67 21.38 -4.71
N GLY A 121 1.72 22.01 -4.20
CA GLY A 121 1.99 23.43 -4.41
C GLY A 121 2.32 23.81 -5.87
N GLN A 122 2.56 22.83 -6.73
CA GLN A 122 2.88 23.01 -8.15
C GLN A 122 1.76 22.52 -9.08
N ARG A 123 0.57 22.22 -8.54
CA ARG A 123 -0.53 21.58 -9.28
C ARG A 123 -0.91 22.31 -10.57
N ASP A 124 -0.89 23.66 -10.58
CA ASP A 124 -1.20 24.46 -11.76
C ASP A 124 -0.12 24.28 -12.87
N LYS A 125 1.14 24.16 -12.47
CA LYS A 125 2.25 23.89 -13.41
C LYS A 125 2.15 22.48 -13.97
N VAL A 126 1.82 21.49 -13.13
CA VAL A 126 1.62 20.10 -13.55
C VAL A 126 0.47 20.01 -14.55
N ALA A 127 -0.66 20.65 -14.28
CA ALA A 127 -1.79 20.73 -15.20
C ALA A 127 -1.44 21.40 -16.53
N ALA A 128 -0.74 22.54 -16.48
CA ALA A 128 -0.33 23.29 -17.67
C ALA A 128 0.69 22.54 -18.55
N HIS A 129 1.46 21.60 -17.99
CA HIS A 129 2.40 20.78 -18.74
C HIS A 129 1.72 19.80 -19.70
N GLY A 130 0.48 19.40 -19.40
CA GLY A 130 -0.30 18.49 -20.26
C GLY A 130 0.10 17.03 -20.16
N TYR A 131 0.60 16.58 -19.00
CA TYR A 131 0.83 15.16 -18.75
C TYR A 131 -0.44 14.34 -19.00
N LYS A 132 -0.26 13.15 -19.55
CA LYS A 132 -1.31 12.18 -19.76
C LYS A 132 -1.26 11.10 -18.70
N GLU A 133 -2.41 10.61 -18.32
CA GLU A 133 -2.50 9.45 -17.42
C GLU A 133 -1.83 8.23 -18.10
N MET A 134 -0.91 7.59 -17.39
CA MET A 134 0.04 6.63 -17.97
C MET A 134 -0.60 5.33 -18.48
N PHE A 135 -1.80 4.98 -18.03
CA PHE A 135 -2.50 3.76 -18.44
C PHE A 135 -3.65 4.03 -19.41
N SER A 136 -4.43 5.07 -19.16
CA SER A 136 -5.62 5.40 -19.94
C SER A 136 -5.39 6.46 -21.04
N GLY A 137 -4.30 7.25 -20.93
CA GLY A 137 -4.05 8.39 -21.79
C GLY A 137 -4.97 9.60 -21.53
N ALA A 138 -5.76 9.58 -20.46
CA ALA A 138 -6.69 10.66 -20.12
C ALA A 138 -5.94 11.98 -19.80
N ASP A 139 -6.66 13.09 -19.97
CA ASP A 139 -6.16 14.41 -19.59
C ASP A 139 -6.12 14.61 -18.07
N PHE A 140 -5.26 15.54 -17.62
CA PHE A 140 -5.16 15.91 -16.21
C PHE A 140 -6.53 16.39 -15.68
N PRO A 141 -6.93 15.99 -14.47
CA PRO A 141 -8.23 16.37 -13.91
C PRO A 141 -8.30 17.87 -13.63
N GLU A 142 -9.52 18.37 -13.37
CA GLU A 142 -9.73 19.75 -12.92
C GLU A 142 -8.89 20.03 -11.68
N VAL A 143 -8.10 21.11 -11.73
CA VAL A 143 -7.07 21.43 -10.72
C VAL A 143 -7.66 21.55 -9.32
N GLU A 144 -8.88 22.09 -9.21
CA GLU A 144 -9.58 22.31 -7.94
C GLU A 144 -10.00 20.99 -7.26
N LYS A 145 -10.12 19.91 -8.03
CA LYS A 145 -10.48 18.58 -7.53
C LYS A 145 -9.27 17.80 -7.03
N VAL A 146 -8.05 18.25 -7.33
CA VAL A 146 -6.82 17.55 -6.96
C VAL A 146 -6.51 17.77 -5.48
N ALA A 147 -6.38 16.67 -4.74
CA ALA A 147 -6.13 16.65 -3.31
C ALA A 147 -4.66 16.41 -2.94
N SER A 148 -3.94 15.62 -3.73
CA SER A 148 -2.51 15.34 -3.54
C SER A 148 -1.81 15.11 -4.87
N ILE A 149 -0.52 15.39 -4.93
CA ILE A 149 0.39 15.05 -6.03
C ILE A 149 1.70 14.66 -5.39
N ASN A 150 2.10 13.39 -5.47
CA ASN A 150 3.32 12.92 -4.84
C ASN A 150 4.14 12.07 -5.80
N ALA A 151 5.45 12.34 -5.83
CA ALA A 151 6.42 11.51 -6.53
C ALA A 151 6.82 10.31 -5.65
N TYR A 152 7.05 9.17 -6.28
CA TYR A 152 7.55 7.98 -5.60
C TYR A 152 9.08 8.06 -5.55
N LEU A 153 9.61 8.56 -4.42
CA LEU A 153 11.06 8.71 -4.25
C LEU A 153 11.74 7.35 -4.09
N GLY A 154 13.04 7.32 -4.37
CA GLY A 154 13.89 6.15 -4.21
C GLY A 154 14.57 6.05 -2.84
N ALA A 155 15.49 5.11 -2.73
CA ALA A 155 16.16 4.72 -1.49
C ALA A 155 17.41 5.56 -1.15
N PHE A 156 18.06 6.20 -2.12
CA PHE A 156 19.32 6.94 -1.86
C PHE A 156 19.17 8.10 -0.85
N PRO A 157 18.06 8.86 -0.82
CA PRO A 157 17.84 9.84 0.25
C PRO A 157 17.76 9.21 1.65
N VAL A 158 17.16 8.01 1.77
CA VAL A 158 17.11 7.24 3.03
C VAL A 158 18.52 6.85 3.46
N ALA A 159 19.30 6.26 2.55
CA ALA A 159 20.69 5.88 2.81
C ALA A 159 21.54 7.10 3.23
N ARG A 160 21.35 8.25 2.59
CA ARG A 160 22.07 9.47 2.95
C ARG A 160 21.69 9.95 4.35
N ALA A 161 20.41 9.94 4.73
CA ALA A 161 19.97 10.31 6.07
C ALA A 161 20.56 9.39 7.16
N LEU A 162 20.59 8.09 6.88
CA LEU A 162 21.21 7.10 7.77
C LEU A 162 22.72 7.32 7.92
N LYS A 163 23.41 7.66 6.83
CA LYS A 163 24.85 7.96 6.81
C LYS A 163 25.19 9.22 7.58
N GLU A 164 24.31 10.22 7.62
CA GLU A 164 24.48 11.43 8.46
C GLU A 164 24.27 11.13 9.95
N GLY A 165 23.88 9.90 10.32
CA GLY A 165 23.75 9.45 11.70
C GLY A 165 22.33 9.52 12.26
N ALA A 166 21.31 9.48 11.43
CA ALA A 166 19.93 9.37 11.87
C ALA A 166 19.67 7.98 12.49
N ASP A 167 19.02 7.95 13.64
CA ASP A 167 18.50 6.75 14.28
C ASP A 167 17.10 6.40 13.72
N ILE A 168 16.33 7.43 13.39
CA ILE A 168 14.98 7.31 12.82
C ILE A 168 14.92 8.17 11.54
N VAL A 169 14.51 7.55 10.42
CA VAL A 169 14.27 8.25 9.16
C VAL A 169 12.79 8.21 8.83
N VAL A 170 12.20 9.38 8.63
CA VAL A 170 10.80 9.54 8.20
C VAL A 170 10.77 10.08 6.78
N THR A 171 10.01 9.45 5.91
CA THR A 171 9.81 9.93 4.54
C THR A 171 8.33 10.23 4.25
N GLY A 172 8.06 11.05 3.22
CA GLY A 172 6.78 11.11 2.54
C GLY A 172 6.60 9.91 1.60
N ARG A 173 6.00 10.11 0.42
CA ARG A 173 5.81 9.03 -0.56
C ARG A 173 7.15 8.61 -1.16
N CYS A 174 7.46 7.35 -1.01
CA CYS A 174 8.55 6.68 -1.70
C CYS A 174 8.04 5.35 -2.28
N VAL A 175 8.83 4.65 -3.07
CA VAL A 175 8.51 3.26 -3.42
C VAL A 175 8.64 2.41 -2.16
N ASP A 176 7.78 1.42 -2.01
CA ASP A 176 7.56 0.69 -0.75
C ASP A 176 8.86 -0.01 -0.28
N SER A 177 9.63 -0.57 -1.22
CA SER A 177 10.94 -1.17 -0.94
C SER A 177 12.05 -0.17 -0.55
N ALA A 178 11.86 1.15 -0.77
CA ALA A 178 12.92 2.15 -0.53
C ALA A 178 13.36 2.23 0.93
N VAL A 179 12.46 1.97 1.88
CA VAL A 179 12.77 1.98 3.31
C VAL A 179 13.76 0.87 3.69
N THR A 180 13.67 -0.28 3.04
CA THR A 180 14.59 -1.41 3.21
C THR A 180 15.86 -1.23 2.39
N LEU A 181 15.73 -0.91 1.09
CA LEU A 181 16.86 -0.70 0.20
C LEU A 181 17.79 0.40 0.72
N GLY A 182 17.23 1.48 1.28
CA GLY A 182 18.03 2.57 1.87
C GLY A 182 18.90 2.11 3.03
N ALA A 183 18.38 1.21 3.88
CA ALA A 183 19.16 0.59 4.95
C ALA A 183 20.28 -0.30 4.41
N CYS A 184 20.03 -1.07 3.33
CA CYS A 184 21.05 -1.87 2.66
C CYS A 184 22.16 -1.02 2.06
N ILE A 185 21.81 0.03 1.32
CA ILE A 185 22.76 0.97 0.71
C ILE A 185 23.69 1.58 1.77
N ASP A 186 23.13 2.08 2.89
CA ASP A 186 23.92 2.66 3.98
C ASP A 186 24.85 1.60 4.62
N ALA A 187 24.32 0.42 4.89
CA ALA A 187 25.04 -0.61 5.61
C ALA A 187 26.21 -1.20 4.78
N PHE A 188 26.03 -1.42 3.50
CA PHE A 188 27.02 -2.07 2.63
C PHE A 188 27.79 -1.10 1.75
N GLY A 189 27.35 0.16 1.65
CA GLY A 189 27.98 1.16 0.81
C GLY A 189 27.72 0.93 -0.68
N TRP A 190 26.59 0.30 -1.03
CA TRP A 190 26.24 0.07 -2.43
C TRP A 190 26.12 1.38 -3.21
N SER A 191 26.67 1.37 -4.41
CA SER A 191 26.60 2.48 -5.35
C SER A 191 25.42 2.34 -6.30
N ARG A 192 25.22 3.33 -7.16
CA ARG A 192 24.19 3.28 -8.21
C ARG A 192 24.52 2.30 -9.34
N ASP A 193 25.75 1.83 -9.39
CA ASP A 193 26.23 0.89 -10.41
C ASP A 193 26.15 -0.58 -9.93
N ASP A 194 25.89 -0.80 -8.65
CA ASP A 194 25.73 -2.13 -8.05
C ASP A 194 24.29 -2.66 -8.31
N LEU A 195 23.93 -2.79 -9.59
CA LEU A 195 22.55 -2.98 -10.05
C LEU A 195 21.90 -4.25 -9.50
N ASP A 196 22.64 -5.37 -9.44
CA ASP A 196 22.09 -6.63 -8.93
C ASP A 196 21.86 -6.56 -7.42
N GLN A 197 22.76 -5.92 -6.67
CA GLN A 197 22.57 -5.68 -5.24
C GLN A 197 21.38 -4.75 -4.97
N LEU A 198 21.19 -3.70 -5.79
CA LEU A 198 20.03 -2.83 -5.69
C LEU A 198 18.72 -3.59 -5.99
N ALA A 199 18.73 -4.49 -6.98
CA ALA A 199 17.58 -5.34 -7.28
C ALA A 199 17.28 -6.33 -6.15
N MET A 200 18.30 -6.97 -5.58
CA MET A 200 18.15 -7.87 -4.44
C MET A 200 17.65 -7.15 -3.18
N GLY A 201 18.19 -5.96 -2.87
CA GLY A 201 17.72 -5.13 -1.76
C GLY A 201 16.29 -4.63 -1.95
N SER A 202 15.89 -4.32 -3.20
CA SER A 202 14.51 -3.99 -3.56
C SER A 202 13.58 -5.19 -3.36
N LEU A 203 14.02 -6.40 -3.76
CA LEU A 203 13.24 -7.62 -3.53
C LEU A 203 13.08 -7.92 -2.03
N ALA A 204 14.14 -7.74 -1.23
CA ALA A 204 14.04 -7.88 0.22
C ALA A 204 13.01 -6.90 0.81
N GLY A 205 12.99 -5.64 0.32
CA GLY A 205 12.00 -4.65 0.69
C GLY A 205 10.58 -5.05 0.29
N HIS A 206 10.39 -5.55 -0.91
CA HIS A 206 9.12 -6.04 -1.41
C HIS A 206 8.59 -7.25 -0.60
N ILE A 207 9.47 -8.11 -0.12
CA ILE A 207 9.09 -9.20 0.80
C ILE A 207 8.64 -8.66 2.18
N LEU A 208 9.24 -7.57 2.66
CA LEU A 208 8.96 -7.02 3.98
C LEU A 208 7.73 -6.09 4.02
N GLU A 209 7.42 -5.41 2.91
CA GLU A 209 6.46 -4.28 2.87
C GLU A 209 5.04 -4.66 3.27
N CYS A 210 4.59 -5.89 2.98
CA CYS A 210 3.25 -6.37 3.34
C CYS A 210 3.20 -7.10 4.69
N GLY A 211 4.23 -6.95 5.55
CA GLY A 211 4.26 -7.53 6.88
C GLY A 211 3.96 -9.02 6.89
N PRO A 212 2.95 -9.49 7.65
CA PRO A 212 2.70 -10.92 7.82
C PRO A 212 2.21 -11.65 6.58
N GLN A 213 1.99 -10.99 5.44
CA GLN A 213 1.67 -11.67 4.19
C GLN A 213 2.82 -12.59 3.75
N ALA A 214 4.07 -12.17 3.91
CA ALA A 214 5.24 -13.01 3.63
C ALA A 214 5.41 -14.19 4.61
N THR A 215 4.69 -14.16 5.73
CA THR A 215 4.77 -15.20 6.77
C THR A 215 3.50 -16.04 6.87
N GLY A 216 2.74 -16.15 5.79
CA GLY A 216 1.57 -17.03 5.65
C GLY A 216 0.22 -16.35 5.87
N GLY A 217 0.18 -15.01 5.97
CA GLY A 217 -1.05 -14.25 5.82
C GLY A 217 -1.48 -14.24 4.35
N ASN A 218 -2.78 -14.35 4.08
CA ASN A 218 -3.35 -14.43 2.72
C ASN A 218 -2.79 -15.56 1.82
N PHE A 219 -2.08 -16.53 2.40
CA PHE A 219 -1.46 -17.63 1.67
C PHE A 219 -2.52 -18.56 1.06
N THR A 220 -2.32 -18.98 -0.20
CA THR A 220 -3.26 -19.87 -0.91
C THR A 220 -3.49 -21.19 -0.16
N ASP A 221 -2.41 -21.81 0.32
CA ASP A 221 -2.51 -23.02 1.15
C ASP A 221 -2.67 -22.64 2.64
N TRP A 222 -3.67 -21.83 2.94
CA TRP A 222 -3.92 -21.21 4.24
C TRP A 222 -4.01 -22.21 5.42
N GLU A 223 -4.41 -23.44 5.18
CA GLU A 223 -4.47 -24.50 6.19
C GLU A 223 -3.09 -24.87 6.78
N LEU A 224 -2.01 -24.56 6.06
CA LEU A 224 -0.63 -24.75 6.54
C LEU A 224 -0.18 -23.64 7.48
N SER A 225 -0.83 -22.48 7.44
CA SER A 225 -0.48 -21.32 8.27
C SER A 225 -1.26 -21.37 9.58
N ASN A 226 -0.57 -21.62 10.68
CA ASN A 226 -1.19 -21.83 11.99
C ASN A 226 -0.97 -20.64 12.93
N ASN A 227 -1.78 -20.55 14.01
CA ASN A 227 -1.66 -19.56 15.08
C ASN A 227 -1.64 -18.12 14.54
N LEU A 228 -2.63 -17.79 13.68
CA LEU A 228 -2.72 -16.49 13.01
C LEU A 228 -2.88 -15.31 13.98
N GLU A 229 -3.46 -15.55 15.17
CA GLU A 229 -3.59 -14.54 16.22
C GLU A 229 -2.24 -14.09 16.80
N ASN A 230 -1.18 -14.91 16.60
CA ASN A 230 0.20 -14.57 16.98
C ASN A 230 1.15 -14.70 15.78
N ILE A 231 0.67 -14.38 14.58
CA ILE A 231 1.47 -14.47 13.36
C ILE A 231 2.76 -13.64 13.50
N GLY A 232 3.89 -14.20 13.04
CA GLY A 232 5.20 -13.54 13.08
C GLY A 232 5.33 -12.52 11.98
N TYR A 233 6.01 -11.40 12.26
CA TYR A 233 6.38 -10.42 11.25
C TYR A 233 7.68 -10.83 10.56
N PRO A 234 7.86 -10.54 9.25
CA PRO A 234 9.01 -11.02 8.50
C PRO A 234 10.32 -10.32 8.89
N ILE A 235 11.40 -11.08 8.84
CA ILE A 235 12.77 -10.59 9.02
C ILE A 235 13.61 -11.10 7.85
N THR A 236 14.42 -10.23 7.24
CA THR A 236 15.41 -10.60 6.24
C THR A 236 16.82 -10.41 6.78
N ALA A 237 17.65 -11.44 6.68
CA ALA A 237 19.08 -11.39 6.99
C ALA A 237 19.85 -11.26 5.67
N ILE A 238 20.35 -10.05 5.37
CA ILE A 238 20.89 -9.66 4.06
C ILE A 238 22.40 -9.61 4.12
N LYS A 239 23.07 -10.17 3.10
CA LYS A 239 24.51 -10.15 2.90
C LYS A 239 24.95 -9.02 1.95
N ALA A 240 26.26 -8.74 1.92
CA ALA A 240 26.81 -7.67 1.09
C ALA A 240 26.67 -7.91 -0.43
N ASP A 241 26.52 -9.15 -0.87
CA ASP A 241 26.24 -9.51 -2.26
C ASP A 241 24.75 -9.37 -2.65
N GLY A 242 23.91 -9.00 -1.68
CA GLY A 242 22.47 -8.82 -1.84
C GLY A 242 21.65 -10.08 -1.55
N SER A 243 22.23 -11.28 -1.48
CA SER A 243 21.51 -12.49 -1.10
C SER A 243 20.98 -12.37 0.33
N PHE A 244 19.81 -12.96 0.60
CA PHE A 244 19.21 -12.87 1.93
C PHE A 244 18.43 -14.12 2.33
N VAL A 245 18.24 -14.28 3.64
CA VAL A 245 17.40 -15.32 4.22
C VAL A 245 16.17 -14.67 4.88
N CYS A 246 14.99 -15.12 4.46
CA CYS A 246 13.71 -14.76 5.10
C CYS A 246 13.49 -15.64 6.33
N SER A 247 13.04 -15.01 7.41
CA SER A 247 12.70 -15.64 8.69
C SER A 247 11.59 -14.88 9.41
N LYS A 248 11.18 -15.36 10.57
CA LYS A 248 10.26 -14.68 11.48
C LYS A 248 10.68 -14.90 12.93
N PRO A 249 10.21 -14.12 13.91
CA PRO A 249 10.57 -14.31 15.32
C PRO A 249 10.20 -15.71 15.81
N GLU A 250 11.08 -16.31 16.57
CA GLU A 250 10.88 -17.65 17.16
C GLU A 250 9.64 -17.67 18.06
N GLY A 251 8.93 -18.79 18.09
CA GLY A 251 7.72 -18.97 18.88
C GLY A 251 6.47 -18.23 18.38
N THR A 252 6.55 -17.60 17.20
CA THR A 252 5.39 -16.96 16.55
C THR A 252 4.67 -17.91 15.61
N GLY A 253 3.39 -17.60 15.33
CA GLY A 253 2.58 -18.29 14.32
C GLY A 253 2.95 -17.92 12.89
N GLY A 254 2.14 -18.40 11.96
CA GLY A 254 2.41 -18.27 10.53
C GLY A 254 3.41 -19.32 10.03
N LEU A 255 3.76 -19.20 8.76
CA LEU A 255 4.65 -20.10 8.03
C LEU A 255 5.56 -19.31 7.09
N ILE A 256 6.86 -19.62 7.10
CA ILE A 256 7.77 -19.21 6.02
C ILE A 256 8.13 -20.45 5.23
N SER A 257 7.78 -20.46 3.96
CA SER A 257 8.04 -21.54 3.01
C SER A 257 8.38 -20.96 1.63
N VAL A 258 8.82 -21.80 0.72
CA VAL A 258 8.99 -21.40 -0.69
C VAL A 258 7.67 -20.81 -1.23
N GLY A 259 6.52 -21.40 -0.88
CA GLY A 259 5.20 -20.93 -1.32
C GLY A 259 4.87 -19.53 -0.82
N THR A 260 5.01 -19.28 0.50
CA THR A 260 4.65 -17.96 1.08
C THR A 260 5.54 -16.84 0.55
N ILE A 261 6.84 -17.09 0.37
CA ILE A 261 7.78 -16.12 -0.20
C ILE A 261 7.54 -15.93 -1.71
N ALA A 262 7.22 -16.99 -2.44
CA ALA A 262 6.90 -16.89 -3.87
C ALA A 262 5.62 -16.08 -4.12
N GLU A 263 4.57 -16.29 -3.33
CA GLU A 263 3.33 -15.52 -3.45
C GLU A 263 3.57 -14.04 -3.13
N GLN A 264 4.33 -13.73 -2.08
CA GLN A 264 4.70 -12.35 -1.78
C GLN A 264 5.57 -11.75 -2.89
N MET A 265 6.53 -12.51 -3.44
CA MET A 265 7.41 -12.02 -4.50
C MET A 265 6.65 -11.60 -5.76
N VAL A 266 5.56 -12.30 -6.12
CA VAL A 266 4.77 -11.95 -7.31
C VAL A 266 3.59 -11.03 -7.01
N TYR A 267 3.34 -10.73 -5.74
CA TYR A 267 2.24 -9.86 -5.32
C TYR A 267 2.39 -8.44 -5.89
N GLU A 268 1.35 -7.93 -6.56
CA GLU A 268 1.33 -6.59 -7.19
C GLU A 268 2.40 -6.35 -8.29
N ILE A 269 3.16 -7.35 -8.71
CA ILE A 269 4.15 -7.22 -9.77
C ILE A 269 3.52 -7.54 -11.14
N GLY A 270 3.39 -6.52 -11.99
CA GLY A 270 2.80 -6.66 -13.31
C GLY A 270 3.74 -7.32 -14.31
N ASP A 271 5.03 -7.03 -14.26
CA ASP A 271 6.07 -7.60 -15.14
C ASP A 271 7.32 -7.95 -14.31
N PRO A 272 7.51 -9.24 -13.97
CA PRO A 272 8.64 -9.66 -13.15
C PRO A 272 10.01 -9.48 -13.82
N GLN A 273 10.05 -9.32 -15.15
CA GLN A 273 11.29 -9.04 -15.88
C GLN A 273 11.64 -7.55 -15.92
N ALA A 274 10.71 -6.69 -15.52
CA ALA A 274 10.90 -5.24 -15.53
C ALA A 274 10.08 -4.58 -14.45
N TYR A 275 10.35 -4.86 -13.18
CA TYR A 275 9.78 -4.14 -12.06
C TYR A 275 10.51 -2.80 -11.92
N ILE A 276 9.84 -1.74 -12.40
CA ILE A 276 10.45 -0.42 -12.58
C ILE A 276 10.39 0.36 -11.28
N LEU A 277 11.56 0.55 -10.66
CA LEU A 277 11.75 1.38 -9.47
C LEU A 277 12.65 2.59 -9.79
N PRO A 278 12.62 3.67 -8.99
CA PRO A 278 13.45 4.84 -9.28
C PRO A 278 14.95 4.59 -9.18
N ASP A 279 15.39 3.60 -8.42
CA ASP A 279 16.82 3.33 -8.19
C ASP A 279 17.38 2.26 -9.13
N VAL A 280 16.52 1.38 -9.61
CA VAL A 280 16.88 0.24 -10.46
C VAL A 280 15.65 -0.32 -11.16
N VAL A 281 15.80 -0.93 -12.33
CA VAL A 281 14.76 -1.77 -12.93
C VAL A 281 15.10 -3.21 -12.59
N CYS A 282 14.26 -3.87 -11.80
CA CYS A 282 14.53 -5.21 -11.31
C CYS A 282 14.02 -6.29 -12.28
N ASP A 283 14.81 -7.33 -12.48
CA ASP A 283 14.39 -8.57 -13.12
C ASP A 283 14.41 -9.70 -12.08
N PHE A 284 13.22 -10.25 -11.78
CA PHE A 284 13.01 -11.33 -10.81
C PHE A 284 12.81 -12.69 -11.48
N SER A 285 12.95 -12.79 -12.80
CA SER A 285 12.67 -14.02 -13.55
C SER A 285 13.61 -15.18 -13.22
N ASN A 286 14.80 -14.89 -12.70
CA ASN A 286 15.82 -15.87 -12.32
C ASN A 286 15.97 -16.04 -10.80
N VAL A 287 15.03 -15.47 -10.02
CA VAL A 287 15.07 -15.62 -8.55
C VAL A 287 14.90 -17.08 -8.17
N THR A 288 15.76 -17.52 -7.26
CA THR A 288 15.75 -18.86 -6.68
C THR A 288 15.41 -18.78 -5.19
N LEU A 289 14.45 -19.58 -4.78
CA LEU A 289 14.01 -19.74 -3.40
C LEU A 289 14.42 -21.11 -2.90
N THR A 290 15.27 -21.16 -1.86
CA THR A 290 15.82 -22.42 -1.31
C THR A 290 15.48 -22.51 0.18
N GLU A 291 14.86 -23.59 0.59
CA GLU A 291 14.66 -23.91 2.00
C GLU A 291 16.02 -24.30 2.61
N VAL A 292 16.49 -23.51 3.58
CA VAL A 292 17.75 -23.74 4.28
C VAL A 292 17.56 -24.15 5.74
N GLY A 293 16.32 -24.21 6.20
CA GLY A 293 15.92 -24.66 7.53
C GLY A 293 14.43 -24.40 7.76
N GLU A 294 13.91 -24.83 8.88
CA GLU A 294 12.51 -24.61 9.25
C GLU A 294 12.23 -23.10 9.35
N ASN A 295 11.25 -22.60 8.60
CA ASN A 295 10.94 -21.17 8.46
C ASN A 295 12.13 -20.31 8.03
N LEU A 296 13.03 -20.87 7.22
CA LEU A 296 14.21 -20.18 6.68
C LEU A 296 14.29 -20.40 5.16
N ILE A 297 14.07 -19.34 4.38
CA ILE A 297 14.15 -19.39 2.91
C ILE A 297 15.24 -18.45 2.44
N GLU A 298 16.26 -19.00 1.80
CA GLU A 298 17.28 -18.22 1.10
C GLU A 298 16.77 -17.77 -0.26
N VAL A 299 16.98 -16.48 -0.55
CA VAL A 299 16.57 -15.80 -1.79
C VAL A 299 17.80 -15.27 -2.51
N THR A 300 17.93 -15.63 -3.78
CA THR A 300 19.05 -15.22 -4.65
C THR A 300 18.59 -15.00 -6.08
N GLY A 301 19.40 -14.33 -6.91
CA GLY A 301 19.25 -14.35 -8.37
C GLY A 301 18.42 -13.22 -8.99
N ALA A 302 17.95 -12.23 -8.23
CA ALA A 302 17.44 -11.01 -8.84
C ALA A 302 18.59 -10.23 -9.50
N THR A 303 18.33 -9.65 -10.68
CA THR A 303 19.30 -8.83 -11.42
C THR A 303 18.72 -7.45 -11.70
N GLY A 304 19.60 -6.47 -11.94
CA GLY A 304 19.22 -5.09 -12.13
C GLY A 304 19.60 -4.52 -13.49
N LEU A 305 18.72 -3.67 -14.03
CA LEU A 305 19.00 -2.79 -15.17
C LEU A 305 19.12 -1.35 -14.67
N PRO A 306 19.76 -0.45 -15.42
CA PRO A 306 19.92 0.94 -15.04
C PRO A 306 18.59 1.61 -14.65
N ALA A 307 18.65 2.49 -13.65
CA ALA A 307 17.53 3.25 -13.17
C ALA A 307 16.86 4.06 -14.30
N PRO A 308 15.52 4.23 -14.30
CA PRO A 308 14.81 5.07 -15.26
C PRO A 308 15.15 6.55 -15.04
N ASP A 309 14.93 7.38 -16.07
CA ASP A 309 15.11 8.84 -16.04
C ASP A 309 13.93 9.60 -15.44
N THR A 310 12.88 8.87 -15.03
CA THR A 310 11.63 9.45 -14.51
C THR A 310 11.24 8.84 -13.16
N TYR A 311 10.46 9.62 -12.39
CA TYR A 311 9.64 9.12 -11.28
C TYR A 311 8.22 8.82 -11.75
N LYS A 312 7.59 7.81 -11.20
CA LYS A 312 6.13 7.73 -11.15
C LYS A 312 5.65 8.82 -10.19
N VAL A 313 4.67 9.61 -10.64
CA VAL A 313 3.94 10.57 -9.81
C VAL A 313 2.49 10.19 -9.80
N CYS A 314 1.86 10.18 -8.63
CA CYS A 314 0.44 9.91 -8.49
C CYS A 314 -0.28 11.13 -7.91
N SER A 315 -1.33 11.57 -8.60
CA SER A 315 -2.28 12.56 -8.10
C SER A 315 -3.54 11.84 -7.63
N THR A 316 -4.12 12.31 -6.53
CA THR A 316 -5.46 11.90 -6.11
C THR A 316 -6.43 13.04 -6.31
N TYR A 317 -7.62 12.76 -6.87
CA TYR A 317 -8.64 13.78 -7.11
C TYR A 317 -10.06 13.28 -6.82
N ALA A 318 -10.94 14.22 -6.45
CA ALA A 318 -12.35 13.93 -6.23
C ALA A 318 -13.08 13.89 -7.57
N ASP A 319 -13.86 12.83 -7.82
CA ASP A 319 -14.64 12.68 -9.05
C ASP A 319 -16.13 12.90 -8.78
N GLN A 320 -16.76 11.91 -8.17
CA GLN A 320 -18.18 11.87 -7.87
C GLN A 320 -18.39 11.48 -6.40
N PHE A 321 -19.64 11.20 -6.06
CA PHE A 321 -20.01 10.59 -4.78
C PHE A 321 -20.49 9.16 -4.99
N ARG A 322 -20.26 8.33 -3.98
CA ARG A 322 -20.79 6.96 -3.89
C ARG A 322 -21.51 6.75 -2.58
N GLY A 323 -22.42 5.81 -2.59
CA GLY A 323 -23.06 5.32 -1.38
C GLY A 323 -23.91 4.11 -1.66
N GLY A 324 -24.13 3.34 -0.64
CA GLY A 324 -24.89 2.09 -0.70
C GLY A 324 -25.17 1.58 0.68
N THR A 325 -25.86 0.45 0.75
CA THR A 325 -26.17 -0.24 2.02
C THR A 325 -26.19 -1.74 1.80
N THR A 326 -26.11 -2.48 2.89
CA THR A 326 -26.22 -3.94 2.90
C THR A 326 -27.50 -4.34 3.63
N MET A 327 -28.26 -5.27 3.03
CA MET A 327 -29.52 -5.81 3.56
C MET A 327 -29.46 -7.32 3.52
N THR A 328 -29.91 -8.00 4.59
CA THR A 328 -29.87 -9.45 4.68
C THR A 328 -31.26 -10.06 4.39
N PHE A 329 -31.29 -11.10 3.58
CA PHE A 329 -32.48 -11.84 3.23
C PHE A 329 -32.38 -13.31 3.67
N TYR A 330 -33.51 -13.82 4.15
CA TYR A 330 -33.65 -15.22 4.57
C TYR A 330 -34.86 -15.90 3.92
N GLY A 331 -34.80 -17.24 3.90
CA GLY A 331 -35.88 -18.11 3.48
C GLY A 331 -35.82 -18.44 1.99
N PHE A 332 -36.83 -19.15 1.50
CA PHE A 332 -36.89 -19.58 0.13
C PHE A 332 -36.80 -18.43 -0.87
N ASP A 333 -36.06 -18.64 -1.97
CA ASP A 333 -35.87 -17.66 -3.06
C ASP A 333 -35.28 -16.33 -2.59
N ALA A 334 -34.36 -16.35 -1.59
CA ALA A 334 -33.75 -15.14 -1.04
C ALA A 334 -33.09 -14.27 -2.13
N ASP A 335 -32.43 -14.88 -3.11
CA ASP A 335 -31.80 -14.24 -4.27
C ASP A 335 -32.82 -13.53 -5.17
N LYS A 336 -33.95 -14.18 -5.47
CA LYS A 336 -35.03 -13.59 -6.29
C LYS A 336 -35.72 -12.44 -5.54
N LYS A 337 -35.91 -12.57 -4.25
CA LYS A 337 -36.51 -11.52 -3.39
C LYS A 337 -35.61 -10.29 -3.32
N ALA A 338 -34.32 -10.49 -3.13
CA ALA A 338 -33.31 -9.44 -3.09
C ALA A 338 -33.25 -8.69 -4.43
N ASN A 339 -33.20 -9.40 -5.56
CA ASN A 339 -33.23 -8.80 -6.88
C ASN A 339 -34.52 -8.00 -7.14
N LYS A 340 -35.66 -8.53 -6.70
CA LYS A 340 -36.95 -7.83 -6.83
C LYS A 340 -36.96 -6.52 -6.03
N LEU A 341 -36.42 -6.52 -4.81
CA LEU A 341 -36.32 -5.30 -4.02
C LEU A 341 -35.33 -4.32 -4.64
N ALA A 342 -34.14 -4.77 -5.09
CA ALA A 342 -33.17 -3.91 -5.74
C ALA A 342 -33.76 -3.17 -6.96
N ALA A 343 -34.48 -3.89 -7.81
CA ALA A 343 -35.18 -3.29 -8.96
C ALA A 343 -36.22 -2.25 -8.54
N ALA A 344 -36.99 -2.53 -7.46
CA ALA A 344 -37.96 -1.59 -6.92
C ALA A 344 -37.29 -0.33 -6.37
N ILE A 345 -36.17 -0.47 -5.63
CA ILE A 345 -35.38 0.65 -5.09
C ILE A 345 -34.86 1.52 -6.23
N PHE A 346 -34.26 0.95 -7.27
CA PHE A 346 -33.77 1.75 -8.40
C PHE A 346 -34.89 2.44 -9.17
N THR A 347 -36.05 1.79 -9.33
CA THR A 347 -37.19 2.40 -9.98
C THR A 347 -37.74 3.58 -9.16
N ALA A 348 -37.90 3.41 -7.87
CA ALA A 348 -38.39 4.46 -6.97
C ALA A 348 -37.40 5.62 -6.89
N SER A 349 -36.11 5.32 -6.66
CA SER A 349 -35.07 6.34 -6.52
C SER A 349 -34.90 7.16 -7.80
N ARG A 350 -34.91 6.55 -9.01
CA ARG A 350 -34.87 7.29 -10.27
C ARG A 350 -36.07 8.21 -10.46
N ARG A 351 -37.25 7.78 -10.03
CA ARG A 351 -38.45 8.65 -10.03
C ARG A 351 -38.25 9.84 -9.12
N THR A 352 -37.71 9.63 -7.92
CA THR A 352 -37.43 10.68 -6.95
C THR A 352 -36.34 11.63 -7.41
N LEU A 353 -35.25 11.12 -8.06
CA LEU A 353 -34.25 11.97 -8.70
C LEU A 353 -34.89 12.92 -9.72
N LYS A 354 -35.72 12.38 -10.62
CA LYS A 354 -36.43 13.19 -11.62
C LYS A 354 -37.31 14.26 -10.98
N MET A 355 -37.98 13.94 -9.89
CA MET A 355 -38.82 14.92 -9.17
C MET A 355 -38.02 16.07 -8.55
N PHE A 356 -36.75 15.80 -8.18
CA PHE A 356 -35.85 16.80 -7.60
C PHE A 356 -34.97 17.50 -8.67
N GLY A 357 -35.16 17.18 -9.96
CA GLY A 357 -34.36 17.76 -11.04
C GLY A 357 -32.88 17.31 -11.04
N LEU A 358 -32.61 16.15 -10.46
CA LEU A 358 -31.29 15.54 -10.44
C LEU A 358 -31.12 14.58 -11.63
N ASP A 359 -29.89 14.45 -12.11
CA ASP A 359 -29.50 13.49 -13.15
C ASP A 359 -29.67 12.04 -12.68
N ASP A 360 -29.59 11.07 -13.58
CA ASP A 360 -29.59 9.64 -13.22
C ASP A 360 -28.23 9.24 -12.60
N TYR A 361 -28.20 8.09 -11.95
CA TYR A 361 -26.96 7.49 -11.45
C TYR A 361 -25.99 7.21 -12.60
N SER A 362 -24.74 7.60 -12.43
CA SER A 362 -23.70 7.29 -13.39
C SER A 362 -23.31 5.80 -13.38
N GLU A 363 -23.49 5.16 -12.23
CA GLU A 363 -23.22 3.73 -12.06
C GLU A 363 -24.12 3.14 -10.96
N THR A 364 -24.59 1.91 -11.17
CA THR A 364 -25.38 1.15 -10.19
C THR A 364 -24.78 -0.24 -10.02
N SER A 365 -24.81 -0.76 -8.79
CA SER A 365 -24.29 -2.10 -8.46
C SER A 365 -25.23 -2.82 -7.52
N VAL A 366 -25.42 -4.12 -7.77
CA VAL A 366 -26.07 -5.06 -6.86
C VAL A 366 -25.20 -6.31 -6.77
N GLU A 367 -24.80 -6.64 -5.55
CA GLU A 367 -24.05 -7.87 -5.25
C GLU A 367 -24.86 -8.71 -4.26
N LEU A 368 -25.01 -10.00 -4.57
CA LEU A 368 -25.71 -10.95 -3.70
C LEU A 368 -24.68 -11.89 -3.06
N ILE A 369 -24.14 -11.45 -1.92
CA ILE A 369 -23.12 -12.18 -1.16
C ILE A 369 -23.79 -13.38 -0.49
N GLY A 370 -23.30 -14.58 -0.81
CA GLY A 370 -23.93 -15.86 -0.43
C GLY A 370 -24.71 -16.54 -1.57
N ALA A 371 -24.99 -15.79 -2.66
CA ALA A 371 -25.54 -16.34 -3.91
C ALA A 371 -24.50 -16.30 -5.05
N GLU A 372 -23.24 -16.17 -4.74
CA GLU A 372 -22.11 -16.20 -5.69
C GLU A 372 -22.25 -15.23 -6.87
N SER A 373 -22.82 -14.06 -6.65
CA SER A 373 -23.02 -13.07 -7.73
C SER A 373 -21.72 -12.58 -8.38
N GLN A 374 -20.58 -12.75 -7.70
CA GLN A 374 -19.27 -12.37 -8.22
C GLN A 374 -18.66 -13.44 -9.15
N TYR A 375 -19.13 -14.67 -9.09
CA TYR A 375 -18.69 -15.75 -9.97
C TYR A 375 -19.35 -15.72 -11.36
N GLY A 376 -20.36 -14.89 -11.55
CA GLY A 376 -21.03 -14.71 -12.84
C GLY A 376 -21.61 -16.02 -13.38
N ALA A 377 -21.14 -16.43 -14.56
CA ALA A 377 -21.60 -17.68 -15.20
C ALA A 377 -21.09 -18.96 -14.50
N ASN A 378 -20.09 -18.84 -13.64
CA ASN A 378 -19.46 -19.97 -12.94
C ASN A 378 -20.10 -20.20 -11.55
N THR A 379 -21.22 -19.54 -11.24
CA THR A 379 -21.93 -19.76 -9.97
C THR A 379 -22.40 -21.22 -9.84
N ALA A 380 -22.12 -21.83 -8.69
CA ALA A 380 -22.60 -23.18 -8.35
C ALA A 380 -23.81 -23.16 -7.40
N VAL A 381 -24.14 -22.01 -6.83
CA VAL A 381 -25.23 -21.88 -5.87
C VAL A 381 -26.58 -21.73 -6.56
N ALA A 382 -27.47 -22.69 -6.30
CA ALA A 382 -28.88 -22.62 -6.69
C ALA A 382 -29.77 -22.54 -5.44
N ASN A 383 -30.90 -21.81 -5.55
CA ASN A 383 -31.91 -21.71 -4.47
C ASN A 383 -31.33 -21.20 -3.13
N CYS A 384 -30.57 -20.13 -3.16
CA CYS A 384 -29.99 -19.51 -1.96
C CYS A 384 -31.08 -19.14 -0.94
N ARG A 385 -30.87 -19.54 0.34
CA ARG A 385 -31.81 -19.29 1.44
C ARG A 385 -31.34 -18.24 2.44
N GLU A 386 -30.09 -17.79 2.30
CA GLU A 386 -29.48 -16.79 3.14
C GLU A 386 -28.45 -15.99 2.34
N LEU A 387 -28.61 -14.68 2.28
CA LEU A 387 -27.66 -13.82 1.57
C LEU A 387 -27.67 -12.39 2.14
N SER A 388 -26.59 -11.66 1.87
CA SER A 388 -26.51 -10.23 2.03
C SER A 388 -26.52 -9.54 0.66
N MET A 389 -27.54 -8.75 0.39
CA MET A 389 -27.60 -7.89 -0.78
C MET A 389 -26.87 -6.58 -0.49
N LYS A 390 -25.81 -6.30 -1.23
CA LYS A 390 -25.16 -5.00 -1.26
C LYS A 390 -25.67 -4.22 -2.46
N ILE A 391 -26.29 -3.06 -2.23
CA ILE A 391 -26.78 -2.15 -3.26
C ILE A 391 -26.03 -0.83 -3.16
N ALA A 392 -25.51 -0.32 -4.27
CA ALA A 392 -24.71 0.89 -4.30
C ALA A 392 -24.88 1.66 -5.62
N VAL A 393 -24.61 2.97 -5.56
CA VAL A 393 -24.65 3.86 -6.74
C VAL A 393 -23.51 4.87 -6.69
N LYS A 394 -23.20 5.44 -7.88
CA LYS A 394 -22.42 6.67 -8.02
C LYS A 394 -23.31 7.78 -8.60
N HIS A 395 -23.06 9.01 -8.16
CA HIS A 395 -23.79 10.20 -8.62
C HIS A 395 -22.90 11.45 -8.49
N ALA A 396 -23.06 12.41 -9.40
CA ALA A 396 -22.29 13.66 -9.37
C ALA A 396 -22.59 14.51 -8.12
N ASP A 397 -23.85 14.49 -7.66
CA ASP A 397 -24.32 15.22 -6.47
C ASP A 397 -24.55 14.26 -5.29
N PRO A 398 -24.06 14.55 -4.07
CA PRO A 398 -24.32 13.75 -2.88
C PRO A 398 -25.81 13.63 -2.53
N ALA A 399 -26.65 14.57 -2.97
CA ALA A 399 -28.10 14.48 -2.81
C ALA A 399 -28.67 13.27 -3.56
N GLY A 400 -28.14 12.93 -4.74
CA GLY A 400 -28.56 11.75 -5.49
C GLY A 400 -28.29 10.46 -4.73
N ILE A 401 -27.14 10.36 -4.07
CA ILE A 401 -26.83 9.23 -3.18
C ILE A 401 -27.84 9.15 -2.02
N SER A 402 -28.16 10.31 -1.41
CA SER A 402 -29.10 10.38 -0.31
C SER A 402 -30.50 9.93 -0.71
N VAL A 403 -30.91 10.14 -1.96
CA VAL A 403 -32.18 9.63 -2.52
C VAL A 403 -32.19 8.10 -2.48
N LEU A 404 -31.17 7.42 -3.01
CA LEU A 404 -31.10 5.95 -2.93
C LEU A 404 -31.21 5.45 -1.48
N LEU A 405 -30.40 6.03 -0.58
CA LEU A 405 -30.34 5.58 0.81
C LEU A 405 -31.68 5.74 1.53
N LYS A 406 -32.45 6.78 1.21
CA LYS A 406 -33.82 6.97 1.72
C LYS A 406 -34.79 5.94 1.16
N GLU A 407 -34.73 5.63 -0.14
CA GLU A 407 -35.59 4.62 -0.75
C GLU A 407 -35.28 3.21 -0.25
N CYS A 408 -34.01 2.88 0.04
CA CYS A 408 -33.63 1.62 0.69
C CYS A 408 -34.36 1.42 2.03
N VAL A 409 -34.51 2.48 2.82
CA VAL A 409 -35.25 2.44 4.09
C VAL A 409 -36.76 2.49 3.85
N GLY A 410 -37.22 3.37 2.97
CA GLY A 410 -38.64 3.60 2.67
C GLY A 410 -39.36 2.36 2.14
N LEU A 411 -38.68 1.55 1.34
CA LEU A 411 -39.22 0.29 0.81
C LEU A 411 -39.06 -0.91 1.75
N GLY A 412 -38.50 -0.73 2.93
CA GLY A 412 -38.27 -1.83 3.87
C GLY A 412 -39.51 -2.60 4.30
N LEU A 413 -40.67 -1.95 4.33
CA LEU A 413 -42.00 -2.59 4.61
C LEU A 413 -42.74 -3.03 3.32
N ALA A 414 -42.27 -2.62 2.15
CA ALA A 414 -42.86 -2.99 0.87
C ALA A 414 -42.06 -4.16 0.18
N THR A 415 -41.11 -4.73 0.90
CA THR A 415 -40.28 -5.84 0.42
C THR A 415 -41.01 -7.20 0.48
N PRO A 416 -40.62 -8.17 -0.34
CA PRO A 416 -40.99 -9.57 -0.12
C PRO A 416 -40.57 -10.06 1.27
N PRO A 417 -41.29 -11.03 1.88
CA PRO A 417 -40.95 -11.52 3.22
C PRO A 417 -39.54 -12.13 3.25
N GLY A 418 -38.77 -11.82 4.28
CA GLY A 418 -37.40 -12.34 4.44
C GLY A 418 -36.33 -11.30 4.67
N LEU A 419 -36.61 -10.01 4.51
CA LEU A 419 -35.70 -8.95 4.91
C LEU A 419 -35.55 -8.97 6.44
N SER A 420 -34.33 -9.11 6.93
CA SER A 420 -34.06 -9.29 8.36
C SER A 420 -33.31 -8.14 9.01
N GLY A 421 -32.68 -7.28 8.28
CA GLY A 421 -31.95 -6.16 8.87
C GLY A 421 -31.06 -5.40 7.92
N PHE A 422 -30.51 -4.31 8.46
CA PHE A 422 -29.52 -3.48 7.84
C PHE A 422 -28.23 -3.57 8.65
N ALA A 423 -27.09 -3.74 7.97
CA ALA A 423 -25.80 -3.77 8.65
C ALA A 423 -25.28 -2.35 8.93
N GLY A 424 -24.86 -2.10 10.17
CA GLY A 424 -24.17 -0.89 10.57
C GLY A 424 -25.07 0.35 10.77
N ALA A 425 -24.43 1.51 10.90
CA ALA A 425 -25.07 2.80 10.99
C ALA A 425 -25.67 3.23 9.63
N ARG A 426 -26.56 4.24 9.65
CA ARG A 426 -27.08 4.81 8.39
C ARG A 426 -25.94 5.33 7.54
N PRO A 427 -25.74 4.79 6.32
CA PRO A 427 -24.66 5.21 5.45
C PRO A 427 -24.85 6.66 4.99
N LYS A 428 -23.75 7.29 4.63
CA LYS A 428 -23.72 8.67 4.12
C LYS A 428 -23.03 8.68 2.76
N PRO A 429 -23.34 9.67 1.90
CA PRO A 429 -22.57 9.90 0.70
C PRO A 429 -21.09 10.10 1.03
N SER A 430 -20.21 9.45 0.29
CA SER A 430 -18.77 9.63 0.40
C SER A 430 -18.16 9.95 -0.97
N PRO A 431 -17.13 10.82 -1.03
CA PRO A 431 -16.49 11.13 -2.30
C PRO A 431 -15.83 9.89 -2.90
N VAL A 432 -15.88 9.77 -4.22
CA VAL A 432 -15.05 8.85 -5.00
C VAL A 432 -13.71 9.53 -5.24
N VAL A 433 -12.63 8.89 -4.82
CA VAL A 433 -11.26 9.33 -5.10
C VAL A 433 -10.75 8.52 -6.27
N ARG A 434 -10.21 9.21 -7.28
CA ARG A 434 -9.55 8.59 -8.42
C ARG A 434 -8.07 8.94 -8.42
N LEU A 435 -7.33 8.14 -9.15
CA LEU A 435 -5.90 8.29 -9.35
C LEU A 435 -5.62 8.82 -10.76
N PHE A 436 -4.59 9.65 -10.86
CA PHE A 436 -4.00 10.09 -12.12
C PHE A 436 -2.49 9.93 -11.98
N SER A 437 -1.92 8.95 -12.66
CA SER A 437 -0.50 8.64 -12.58
C SER A 437 0.22 9.06 -13.87
N PHE A 438 1.41 9.65 -13.72
CA PHE A 438 2.23 10.08 -14.84
C PHE A 438 3.72 9.96 -14.54
N ALA A 439 4.55 9.98 -15.58
CA ALA A 439 6.00 9.98 -15.46
C ALA A 439 6.55 11.40 -15.44
N LEU A 440 7.39 11.72 -14.45
CA LEU A 440 8.04 13.03 -14.29
C LEU A 440 9.56 12.88 -14.39
N PRO A 441 10.26 13.67 -15.24
CA PRO A 441 11.72 13.66 -15.28
C PRO A 441 12.38 13.95 -13.92
N LYS A 442 13.36 13.16 -13.52
CA LYS A 442 14.00 13.20 -12.20
C LYS A 442 14.63 14.54 -11.85
N GLY A 443 15.25 15.21 -12.80
CA GLY A 443 15.90 16.51 -12.59
C GLY A 443 14.98 17.65 -12.08
N ASN A 444 13.68 17.42 -12.01
CA ASN A 444 12.68 18.39 -11.56
C ASN A 444 12.31 18.26 -10.08
N MET A 445 12.91 17.31 -9.34
CA MET A 445 12.54 17.05 -7.94
C MET A 445 13.54 17.65 -6.96
N PRO A 446 13.10 18.59 -6.09
CA PRO A 446 13.96 19.21 -5.07
C PRO A 446 14.00 18.33 -3.80
N ILE A 447 14.68 17.18 -3.88
CA ILE A 447 14.78 16.26 -2.74
C ILE A 447 15.75 16.83 -1.70
N GLN A 448 15.30 16.93 -0.46
CA GLN A 448 16.08 17.42 0.67
C GLN A 448 15.91 16.50 1.90
N ILE A 449 16.94 16.48 2.72
CA ILE A 449 16.92 15.82 4.03
C ILE A 449 16.99 16.93 5.09
N GLU A 450 15.98 17.03 5.93
CA GLU A 450 16.05 17.83 7.13
C GLU A 450 16.59 16.98 8.28
N PHE A 451 17.71 17.39 8.86
CA PHE A 451 18.38 16.70 9.95
C PHE A 451 18.97 17.69 10.94
N ASP A 452 18.55 17.62 12.20
CA ASP A 452 18.96 18.52 13.28
C ASP A 452 18.82 20.03 12.91
N GLY A 453 17.74 20.37 12.19
CA GLY A 453 17.48 21.76 11.73
C GLY A 453 18.30 22.21 10.52
N THR A 454 19.12 21.33 9.95
CA THR A 454 19.91 21.60 8.73
C THR A 454 19.22 20.91 7.55
N TYR A 455 19.16 21.60 6.41
CA TYR A 455 18.66 21.06 5.14
C TYR A 455 19.83 20.66 4.27
N ILE A 456 19.85 19.40 3.85
CA ILE A 456 20.88 18.82 2.99
C ILE A 456 20.22 18.50 1.64
N ASP A 457 20.70 19.14 0.58
CA ASP A 457 20.24 18.81 -0.77
C ASP A 457 20.68 17.38 -1.14
N CYS A 458 19.75 16.62 -1.68
CA CYS A 458 19.96 15.26 -2.12
C CYS A 458 19.47 15.10 -3.58
N PRO A 459 20.11 15.76 -4.55
CA PRO A 459 19.71 15.67 -5.94
C PRO A 459 19.84 14.25 -6.44
N ASP A 460 18.78 13.77 -7.12
CA ASP A 460 18.86 12.45 -7.76
C ASP A 460 19.70 12.53 -9.05
N THR A 461 20.35 11.43 -9.37
CA THR A 461 21.04 11.30 -10.66
C THR A 461 20.01 11.09 -11.76
N LEU A 462 20.26 11.74 -12.89
CA LEU A 462 19.50 11.47 -14.09
C LEU A 462 19.70 10.00 -14.47
N GLY A 463 18.62 9.25 -14.51
CA GLY A 463 18.63 7.86 -14.97
C GLY A 463 18.75 7.79 -16.49
N THR A 464 18.55 6.61 -17.03
CA THR A 464 18.57 6.33 -18.46
C THR A 464 17.13 6.06 -18.92
N ALA A 465 16.75 6.60 -20.08
CA ALA A 465 15.45 6.26 -20.67
C ALA A 465 15.32 4.73 -20.79
N LEU A 466 14.24 4.18 -20.24
CA LEU A 466 14.03 2.73 -20.24
C LEU A 466 13.90 2.22 -21.67
N ASN A 467 14.87 1.41 -22.10
CA ASN A 467 14.80 0.71 -23.38
C ASN A 467 14.08 -0.64 -23.20
N ARG A 468 12.79 -0.67 -23.53
CA ARG A 468 11.97 -1.89 -23.42
C ARG A 468 12.42 -3.02 -24.35
N ASP A 469 13.19 -2.72 -25.40
CA ASP A 469 13.75 -3.74 -26.31
C ASP A 469 14.87 -4.58 -25.64
N GLN A 470 15.40 -4.12 -24.53
CA GLN A 470 16.36 -4.88 -23.71
C GLN A 470 15.68 -5.90 -22.79
N ILE A 471 14.36 -5.83 -22.63
CA ILE A 471 13.59 -6.76 -21.80
C ILE A 471 13.28 -7.99 -22.66
N ILE A 472 13.98 -9.09 -22.39
CA ILE A 472 13.74 -10.37 -23.08
C ILE A 472 12.48 -11.00 -22.45
N ARG A 473 11.40 -11.04 -23.19
CA ARG A 473 10.16 -11.68 -22.76
C ARG A 473 10.09 -13.08 -23.33
N PRO A 474 9.84 -14.11 -22.49
CA PRO A 474 9.56 -15.45 -23.00
C PRO A 474 8.29 -15.43 -23.83
N GLU A 475 8.25 -16.24 -24.89
CA GLU A 475 6.99 -16.45 -25.60
C GLU A 475 5.95 -17.05 -24.63
N PRO A 476 4.71 -16.53 -24.66
CA PRO A 476 3.65 -17.11 -23.83
C PRO A 476 3.45 -18.59 -24.25
N PRO A 477 3.15 -19.48 -23.30
CA PRO A 477 2.95 -20.88 -23.62
C PRO A 477 1.81 -21.02 -24.66
N ALA A 478 2.03 -21.84 -25.67
CA ALA A 478 1.09 -22.06 -26.78
C ALA A 478 -0.27 -22.60 -26.30
N LYS A 479 -0.36 -23.10 -25.08
CA LYS A 479 -1.58 -23.55 -24.42
C LYS A 479 -1.46 -23.27 -22.92
N ILE A 480 -2.40 -22.51 -22.40
CA ILE A 480 -2.58 -22.40 -20.94
C ILE A 480 -3.05 -23.77 -20.47
N PRO A 481 -2.38 -24.40 -19.50
CA PRO A 481 -2.87 -25.66 -18.93
C PRO A 481 -4.30 -25.45 -18.42
N ASP A 482 -5.22 -26.37 -18.76
CA ASP A 482 -6.52 -26.46 -18.10
C ASP A 482 -6.26 -26.68 -16.62
N THR A 483 -6.33 -25.62 -15.85
CA THR A 483 -6.33 -25.73 -14.40
C THR A 483 -7.77 -25.84 -13.95
N ASP A 484 -8.19 -27.04 -13.57
CA ASP A 484 -9.47 -27.29 -12.89
C ASP A 484 -9.56 -26.64 -11.50
N ARG A 485 -8.68 -25.69 -11.24
CA ARG A 485 -8.61 -24.97 -9.97
C ARG A 485 -8.87 -23.48 -10.18
N VAL A 486 -10.10 -23.11 -9.95
CA VAL A 486 -10.50 -21.78 -9.51
C VAL A 486 -11.19 -21.91 -8.16
#